data_7e7b2a6f7b51b76d9fe0530dfa9131a0
#
_entry.id   7e7b2a6f7b51b76d9fe0530dfa9131a0
#
_cell.length_a   1.000
_cell.length_b   1.000
_cell.length_c   1.000
_cell.angle_alpha   90.00
_cell.angle_beta   90.00
_cell.angle_gamma   90.00
#
_symmetry.space_group_name_H-M   'P 1'
#
loop_
_entity.id
_entity.type
_entity.pdbx_description
1 polymer ?
#
loop_
_entity_poly.entity_id
_entity_poly.type
_entity_poly.pdbx_seq_one_letter_code
_entity_poly.pdbx_strand_id
1 'polypeptide(L)'
;ELKIKTEELPDNFILPTSVKKEESKLTNDLYFFTPSSGGYTCAYDTNGDVRWYLTNTATWKIDRLENGHLLVSTERLVNSPYYLTGLYEMDMLGKIYVEYSLPGGYHHDYYEMPNGNLLVASDDFNSGKGTVEDYIVELDRETGKIVKTIDLKDILNMEDGKSENWVEYDWFHNNSVWYDEKTNSITLSGRHQDAVINI
;
A
#
# COMPACT_ATOMS: atom_id res chain seq x y z
N GLU A 1 -12.86 18.84 32.61
CA GLU A 1 -11.68 18.15 32.05
C GLU A 1 -12.09 16.71 31.78
N LEU A 2 -11.95 16.25 30.53
CA LEU A 2 -12.20 14.86 30.16
C LEU A 2 -10.90 14.09 30.35
N LYS A 3 -10.90 13.08 31.23
CA LYS A 3 -9.79 12.15 31.43
C LYS A 3 -10.09 10.87 30.65
N ILE A 4 -9.26 10.56 29.67
CA ILE A 4 -9.31 9.30 28.94
C ILE A 4 -8.14 8.44 29.44
N LYS A 5 -8.46 7.21 29.84
CA LYS A 5 -7.45 6.19 30.14
C LYS A 5 -7.38 5.27 28.92
N THR A 6 -6.21 5.15 28.32
CA THR A 6 -5.94 4.15 27.30
C THR A 6 -5.63 2.81 27.96
N GLU A 7 -5.88 1.73 27.24
CA GLU A 7 -5.44 0.40 27.65
C GLU A 7 -3.91 0.27 27.54
N GLU A 8 -3.35 -0.73 28.19
CA GLU A 8 -1.94 -1.08 28.01
C GLU A 8 -1.72 -1.63 26.60
N LEU A 9 -0.49 -1.45 26.08
CA LEU A 9 -0.14 -2.03 24.77
C LEU A 9 -0.17 -3.57 24.87
N PRO A 10 -0.50 -4.27 23.76
CA PRO A 10 -0.42 -5.72 23.71
C PRO A 10 0.98 -6.23 24.08
N ASP A 11 1.07 -7.37 24.79
CA ASP A 11 2.34 -7.95 25.26
C ASP A 11 3.34 -8.23 24.12
N ASN A 12 2.84 -8.46 22.91
CA ASN A 12 3.64 -8.71 21.70
C ASN A 12 3.92 -7.44 20.90
N PHE A 13 3.65 -6.25 21.44
CA PHE A 13 3.95 -5.00 20.76
C PHE A 13 5.46 -4.74 20.73
N ILE A 14 6.00 -4.56 19.54
CA ILE A 14 7.43 -4.29 19.35
C ILE A 14 7.67 -2.79 19.48
N LEU A 15 8.34 -2.39 20.55
CA LEU A 15 8.74 -0.99 20.75
C LEU A 15 10.02 -0.67 19.96
N PRO A 16 10.09 0.48 19.27
CA PRO A 16 11.26 0.90 18.55
C PRO A 16 12.33 1.43 19.51
N THR A 17 13.58 1.43 19.06
CA THR A 17 14.64 2.21 19.68
C THR A 17 14.80 3.52 18.93
N SER A 18 14.63 4.64 19.62
CA SER A 18 14.83 5.97 19.03
C SER A 18 16.27 6.43 19.19
N VAL A 19 16.93 6.81 18.08
CA VAL A 19 18.22 7.45 18.06
C VAL A 19 18.10 8.80 17.35
N LYS A 20 18.20 9.89 18.11
CA LYS A 20 18.10 11.25 17.60
C LYS A 20 19.49 11.78 17.27
N LYS A 21 19.78 12.03 15.99
CA LYS A 21 21.08 12.59 15.55
C LYS A 21 21.08 14.11 15.49
N GLU A 22 19.97 14.73 15.10
CA GLU A 22 19.83 16.17 14.91
C GLU A 22 18.46 16.64 15.42
N GLU A 23 18.32 16.80 16.74
CA GLU A 23 17.06 17.18 17.39
C GLU A 23 16.44 18.48 16.83
N SER A 24 17.27 19.44 16.42
CA SER A 24 16.80 20.72 15.87
C SER A 24 16.07 20.61 14.53
N LYS A 25 16.17 19.47 13.86
CA LYS A 25 15.49 19.17 12.58
C LYS A 25 14.23 18.31 12.76
N LEU A 26 13.97 17.85 13.97
CA LEU A 26 12.77 17.05 14.24
C LEU A 26 11.54 17.95 14.35
N THR A 27 10.46 17.49 13.78
CA THR A 27 9.13 18.09 13.88
C THR A 27 8.27 17.31 14.87
N ASN A 28 7.12 17.84 15.28
CA ASN A 28 6.16 17.13 16.12
C ASN A 28 5.23 16.25 15.30
N ASP A 29 5.77 15.59 14.28
CA ASP A 29 5.02 14.73 13.39
C ASP A 29 4.89 13.31 13.95
N LEU A 30 3.94 12.58 13.40
CA LEU A 30 3.78 11.15 13.60
C LEU A 30 4.37 10.39 12.42
N TYR A 31 5.10 9.33 12.74
CA TYR A 31 5.70 8.42 11.77
C TYR A 31 4.89 7.14 11.73
N PHE A 32 4.25 6.87 10.60
CA PHE A 32 3.44 5.67 10.39
C PHE A 32 4.30 4.54 9.83
N PHE A 33 4.09 3.34 10.37
CA PHE A 33 4.79 2.13 9.97
C PHE A 33 3.80 0.99 9.79
N THR A 34 4.00 0.24 8.73
CA THR A 34 3.33 -1.04 8.50
C THR A 34 4.37 -2.14 8.54
N PRO A 35 4.25 -3.12 9.43
CA PRO A 35 5.23 -4.19 9.53
C PRO A 35 5.15 -5.13 8.32
N SER A 36 6.29 -5.65 7.88
CA SER A 36 6.37 -6.63 6.79
C SER A 36 5.88 -8.02 7.21
N SER A 37 5.97 -8.35 8.49
CA SER A 37 5.50 -9.62 9.05
C SER A 37 5.30 -9.50 10.55
N GLY A 38 4.11 -9.87 11.01
CA GLY A 38 3.74 -9.78 12.43
C GLY A 38 3.78 -8.35 12.99
N GLY A 39 3.18 -8.11 14.12
CA GLY A 39 3.11 -6.80 14.74
C GLY A 39 1.92 -5.96 14.27
N TYR A 40 1.93 -4.68 14.61
CA TYR A 40 0.83 -3.75 14.41
C TYR A 40 1.23 -2.61 13.47
N THR A 41 0.36 -2.27 12.53
CA THR A 41 0.44 -0.97 11.85
C THR A 41 0.25 0.12 12.90
N CYS A 42 1.20 1.03 13.01
CA CYS A 42 1.23 1.96 14.13
C CYS A 42 1.87 3.30 13.77
N ALA A 43 1.70 4.28 14.66
CA ALA A 43 2.36 5.56 14.56
C ALA A 43 3.16 5.86 15.83
N TYR A 44 4.37 6.32 15.64
CA TYR A 44 5.28 6.78 16.69
C TYR A 44 5.51 8.28 16.57
N ASP A 45 5.77 8.91 17.71
CA ASP A 45 6.34 10.25 17.70
C ASP A 45 7.88 10.22 17.58
N THR A 46 8.50 11.41 17.61
CA THR A 46 9.94 11.57 17.52
C THR A 46 10.73 11.01 18.71
N ASN A 47 10.05 10.67 19.82
CA ASN A 47 10.66 10.01 20.97
C ASN A 47 10.63 8.48 20.84
N GLY A 48 9.85 7.96 19.89
CA GLY A 48 9.57 6.54 19.74
C GLY A 48 8.40 6.08 20.61
N ASP A 49 7.64 7.01 21.18
CA ASP A 49 6.44 6.68 21.93
C ASP A 49 5.32 6.32 20.97
N VAL A 50 4.61 5.23 21.25
CA VAL A 50 3.42 4.81 20.49
C VAL A 50 2.30 5.82 20.71
N ARG A 51 1.80 6.39 19.63
CA ARG A 51 0.70 7.36 19.65
C ARG A 51 -0.59 6.81 19.08
N TRP A 52 -0.47 5.81 18.23
CA TRP A 52 -1.59 5.13 17.62
C TRP A 52 -1.19 3.75 17.13
N TYR A 53 -2.09 2.80 17.13
CA TYR A 53 -1.92 1.54 16.45
C TYR A 53 -3.26 0.97 15.99
N LEU A 54 -3.21 0.18 14.93
CA LEU A 54 -4.35 -0.50 14.34
C LEU A 54 -4.41 -1.93 14.87
N THR A 55 -5.57 -2.34 15.37
CA THR A 55 -5.78 -3.70 15.88
C THR A 55 -6.02 -4.74 14.80
N ASN A 56 -6.41 -4.28 13.58
CA ASN A 56 -6.53 -5.17 12.41
C ASN A 56 -5.16 -5.42 11.78
N THR A 57 -5.06 -6.51 11.04
CA THR A 57 -3.84 -6.87 10.31
C THR A 57 -3.80 -6.15 8.96
N ALA A 58 -3.54 -4.84 8.96
CA ALA A 58 -3.24 -4.12 7.72
C ALA A 58 -1.81 -4.42 7.29
N THR A 59 -1.60 -4.61 5.99
CA THR A 59 -0.30 -4.92 5.41
C THR A 59 0.05 -3.96 4.29
N TRP A 60 1.31 -3.97 3.87
CA TRP A 60 1.92 -3.20 2.81
C TRP A 60 2.05 -1.71 3.13
N LYS A 61 0.99 -0.95 2.95
CA LYS A 61 1.04 0.51 3.01
C LYS A 61 -0.09 1.08 3.86
N ILE A 62 0.19 2.20 4.50
CA ILE A 62 -0.79 3.09 5.11
C ILE A 62 -0.51 4.52 4.63
N ASP A 63 -1.51 5.18 4.09
CA ASP A 63 -1.43 6.59 3.70
C ASP A 63 -2.58 7.39 4.29
N ARG A 64 -2.32 8.68 4.49
CA ARG A 64 -3.34 9.66 4.80
C ARG A 64 -3.78 10.33 3.50
N LEU A 65 -5.07 10.16 3.17
CA LEU A 65 -5.71 10.78 2.03
C LEU A 65 -5.92 12.29 2.24
N GLU A 66 -6.16 13.02 1.16
CA GLU A 66 -6.41 14.47 1.22
C GLU A 66 -7.59 14.85 2.12
N ASN A 67 -8.62 14.01 2.20
CA ASN A 67 -9.77 14.22 3.10
C ASN A 67 -9.47 13.93 4.58
N GLY A 68 -8.25 13.50 4.90
CA GLY A 68 -7.77 13.19 6.25
C GLY A 68 -8.05 11.77 6.74
N HIS A 69 -8.75 10.94 5.97
CA HIS A 69 -8.89 9.53 6.25
C HIS A 69 -7.58 8.77 6.00
N LEU A 70 -7.50 7.58 6.56
CA LEU A 70 -6.44 6.62 6.27
C LEU A 70 -6.92 5.63 5.21
N LEU A 71 -6.03 5.28 4.30
CA LEU A 71 -6.22 4.18 3.36
C LEU A 71 -5.30 3.03 3.78
N VAL A 72 -5.89 1.86 3.99
CA VAL A 72 -5.19 0.66 4.46
C VAL A 72 -5.73 -0.57 3.73
N SER A 73 -4.97 -1.66 3.74
CA SER A 73 -5.44 -2.92 3.15
C SER A 73 -6.61 -3.53 3.92
N THR A 74 -7.42 -4.31 3.21
CA THR A 74 -8.32 -5.28 3.86
C THR A 74 -7.50 -6.41 4.48
N GLU A 75 -8.15 -7.25 5.31
CA GLU A 75 -7.51 -8.42 5.96
C GLU A 75 -7.75 -9.72 5.20
N ARG A 76 -8.66 -9.70 4.22
CA ARG A 76 -9.09 -10.89 3.50
C ARG A 76 -8.27 -11.12 2.25
N LEU A 77 -7.91 -12.37 2.00
CA LEU A 77 -7.21 -12.79 0.80
C LEU A 77 -8.20 -13.08 -0.34
N VAL A 78 -7.87 -12.60 -1.54
CA VAL A 78 -8.46 -13.06 -2.79
C VAL A 78 -7.68 -14.26 -3.31
N ASN A 79 -6.37 -14.26 -3.10
CA ASN A 79 -5.49 -15.37 -3.44
C ASN A 79 -4.29 -15.43 -2.49
N SER A 80 -3.75 -16.62 -2.33
CA SER A 80 -2.53 -16.88 -1.54
C SER A 80 -1.28 -16.45 -2.36
N PRO A 81 -0.19 -16.04 -1.70
CA PRO A 81 -0.02 -16.00 -0.24
C PRO A 81 -0.46 -14.70 0.41
N TYR A 82 -0.63 -13.60 -0.33
CA TYR A 82 -0.80 -12.27 0.28
C TYR A 82 -1.62 -11.27 -0.57
N TYR A 83 -2.32 -11.73 -1.61
CA TYR A 83 -3.16 -10.86 -2.44
C TYR A 83 -4.48 -10.57 -1.72
N LEU A 84 -4.69 -9.31 -1.35
CA LEU A 84 -5.79 -8.89 -0.50
C LEU A 84 -7.02 -8.48 -1.32
N THR A 85 -8.21 -8.58 -0.74
CA THR A 85 -9.46 -8.29 -1.46
C THR A 85 -9.64 -6.81 -1.81
N GLY A 86 -8.83 -5.91 -1.23
CA GLY A 86 -8.90 -4.49 -1.52
C GLY A 86 -8.42 -3.59 -0.39
N LEU A 87 -9.06 -2.44 -0.27
CA LEU A 87 -8.65 -1.35 0.62
C LEU A 87 -9.81 -0.87 1.49
N TYR A 88 -9.52 -0.46 2.72
CA TYR A 88 -10.42 0.29 3.59
C TYR A 88 -10.05 1.76 3.61
N GLU A 89 -11.04 2.63 3.47
CA GLU A 89 -10.94 4.02 3.85
C GLU A 89 -11.56 4.20 5.24
N MET A 90 -10.76 4.65 6.20
CA MET A 90 -11.14 4.72 7.61
C MET A 90 -10.60 5.98 8.28
N ASP A 91 -11.15 6.33 9.44
CA ASP A 91 -10.56 7.37 10.29
C ASP A 91 -9.56 6.80 11.31
N MET A 92 -8.88 7.70 12.03
CA MET A 92 -7.92 7.36 13.08
C MET A 92 -8.55 6.61 14.27
N LEU A 93 -9.88 6.62 14.41
CA LEU A 93 -10.60 5.90 15.45
C LEU A 93 -11.03 4.49 15.02
N GLY A 94 -10.69 4.08 13.79
CA GLY A 94 -10.97 2.76 13.26
C GLY A 94 -12.35 2.61 12.61
N LYS A 95 -13.10 3.73 12.42
CA LYS A 95 -14.37 3.66 11.69
C LYS A 95 -14.10 3.56 10.20
N ILE A 96 -14.51 2.45 9.59
CA ILE A 96 -14.47 2.24 8.15
C ILE A 96 -15.66 2.97 7.51
N TYR A 97 -15.37 3.81 6.51
CA TYR A 97 -16.34 4.55 5.73
C TYR A 97 -16.65 3.86 4.41
N VAL A 98 -15.60 3.33 3.77
CA VAL A 98 -15.71 2.65 2.47
C VAL A 98 -14.79 1.44 2.47
N GLU A 99 -15.25 0.39 1.80
CA GLU A 99 -14.44 -0.75 1.38
C GLU A 99 -14.39 -0.77 -0.14
N TYR A 100 -13.19 -0.65 -0.70
CA TYR A 100 -12.92 -0.77 -2.13
C TYR A 100 -12.56 -2.21 -2.45
N SER A 101 -13.37 -2.86 -3.28
CA SER A 101 -13.13 -4.23 -3.72
C SER A 101 -12.27 -4.25 -4.97
N LEU A 102 -11.22 -5.06 -4.94
CA LEU A 102 -10.30 -5.30 -6.04
C LEU A 102 -10.36 -6.79 -6.41
N PRO A 103 -11.16 -7.16 -7.42
CA PRO A 103 -11.33 -8.57 -7.82
C PRO A 103 -10.04 -9.28 -8.22
N GLY A 104 -9.08 -8.53 -8.77
CA GLY A 104 -7.73 -9.01 -9.07
C GLY A 104 -6.79 -9.03 -7.88
N GLY A 105 -7.24 -8.56 -6.72
CA GLY A 105 -6.42 -8.43 -5.54
C GLY A 105 -5.65 -7.12 -5.45
N TYR A 106 -5.17 -6.82 -4.25
CA TYR A 106 -4.28 -5.72 -3.92
C TYR A 106 -2.97 -6.28 -3.36
N HIS A 107 -1.87 -5.71 -3.78
CA HIS A 107 -0.55 -5.97 -3.22
C HIS A 107 0.30 -4.70 -3.21
N HIS A 108 1.26 -4.61 -2.33
CA HIS A 108 2.35 -3.65 -2.20
C HIS A 108 1.93 -2.17 -2.13
N ASP A 109 1.35 -1.57 -3.19
CA ASP A 109 1.24 -0.11 -3.27
C ASP A 109 -0.01 0.41 -3.97
N TYR A 110 -0.37 1.63 -3.64
CA TYR A 110 -1.41 2.44 -4.28
C TYR A 110 -1.00 3.92 -4.25
N TYR A 111 -1.63 4.74 -5.07
CA TYR A 111 -1.42 6.18 -5.13
C TYR A 111 -2.75 6.94 -5.25
N GLU A 112 -2.99 7.95 -4.40
CA GLU A 112 -4.13 8.86 -4.56
C GLU A 112 -3.81 9.85 -5.68
N MET A 113 -4.57 9.78 -6.77
CA MET A 113 -4.38 10.66 -7.93
C MET A 113 -4.99 12.05 -7.69
N PRO A 114 -4.55 13.10 -8.40
CA PRO A 114 -5.10 14.46 -8.25
C PRO A 114 -6.60 14.58 -8.53
N ASN A 115 -7.18 13.66 -9.32
CA ASN A 115 -8.63 13.58 -9.56
C ASN A 115 -9.39 12.86 -8.44
N GLY A 116 -8.70 12.40 -7.39
CA GLY A 116 -9.26 11.66 -6.27
C GLY A 116 -9.37 10.16 -6.49
N ASN A 117 -9.12 9.63 -7.69
CA ASN A 117 -9.08 8.21 -7.96
C ASN A 117 -7.86 7.54 -7.31
N LEU A 118 -7.89 6.23 -7.19
CA LEU A 118 -6.78 5.43 -6.69
C LEU A 118 -6.14 4.65 -7.83
N LEU A 119 -4.83 4.82 -7.99
CA LEU A 119 -4.01 3.95 -8.82
C LEU A 119 -3.47 2.83 -7.94
N VAL A 120 -3.69 1.58 -8.30
CA VAL A 120 -3.44 0.44 -7.40
C VAL A 120 -2.67 -0.65 -8.12
N ALA A 121 -1.63 -1.17 -7.47
CA ALA A 121 -0.97 -2.41 -7.88
C ALA A 121 -1.90 -3.60 -7.63
N SER A 122 -2.17 -4.37 -8.68
CA SER A 122 -3.19 -5.41 -8.71
C SER A 122 -2.77 -6.61 -9.56
N ASP A 123 -3.67 -7.58 -9.69
CA ASP A 123 -3.52 -8.77 -10.49
C ASP A 123 -4.77 -9.04 -11.31
N ASP A 124 -4.70 -10.04 -12.19
CA ASP A 124 -5.87 -10.62 -12.83
C ASP A 124 -5.83 -12.16 -12.78
N PHE A 125 -6.21 -12.72 -11.66
CA PHE A 125 -6.30 -14.17 -11.47
C PHE A 125 -7.33 -14.87 -12.36
N ASN A 126 -8.22 -14.09 -12.99
CA ASN A 126 -9.30 -14.64 -13.83
C ASN A 126 -8.93 -14.70 -15.32
N SER A 127 -7.88 -13.99 -15.75
CA SER A 127 -7.48 -13.92 -17.16
C SER A 127 -6.94 -15.23 -17.73
N GLY A 128 -6.48 -16.13 -16.86
CA GLY A 128 -5.80 -17.36 -17.26
C GLY A 128 -4.40 -17.12 -17.86
N LYS A 129 -3.87 -15.90 -17.80
CA LYS A 129 -2.54 -15.55 -18.33
C LYS A 129 -1.39 -16.08 -17.49
N GLY A 130 -1.66 -16.57 -16.29
CA GLY A 130 -0.71 -17.30 -15.46
C GLY A 130 0.42 -16.49 -14.82
N THR A 131 0.35 -15.14 -14.89
CA THR A 131 1.33 -14.24 -14.28
C THR A 131 0.72 -13.44 -13.14
N VAL A 132 1.56 -12.89 -12.26
CA VAL A 132 1.14 -12.07 -11.10
C VAL A 132 1.95 -10.77 -11.03
N GLU A 133 1.43 -9.81 -10.27
CA GLU A 133 2.06 -8.52 -9.94
C GLU A 133 2.47 -7.70 -11.16
N ASP A 134 1.65 -7.76 -12.21
CA ASP A 134 1.87 -7.10 -13.49
C ASP A 134 0.64 -6.33 -14.01
N TYR A 135 -0.32 -6.04 -13.13
CA TYR A 135 -1.47 -5.21 -13.42
C TYR A 135 -1.47 -3.93 -12.61
N ILE A 136 -1.90 -2.84 -13.24
CA ILE A 136 -2.21 -1.58 -12.56
C ILE A 136 -3.67 -1.26 -12.86
N VAL A 137 -4.44 -0.92 -11.84
CA VAL A 137 -5.83 -0.50 -12.02
C VAL A 137 -6.04 0.91 -11.52
N GLU A 138 -6.87 1.68 -12.22
CA GLU A 138 -7.43 2.93 -11.73
C GLU A 138 -8.82 2.64 -11.18
N LEU A 139 -9.03 2.93 -9.91
CA LEU A 139 -10.30 2.78 -9.22
C LEU A 139 -10.91 4.15 -8.98
N ASP A 140 -12.11 4.36 -9.50
CA ASP A 140 -12.93 5.53 -9.21
C ASP A 140 -13.40 5.45 -7.75
N ARG A 141 -12.95 6.41 -6.94
CA ARG A 141 -13.17 6.38 -5.50
C ARG A 141 -14.61 6.69 -5.10
N GLU A 142 -15.36 7.43 -5.91
CA GLU A 142 -16.77 7.75 -5.63
C GLU A 142 -17.68 6.54 -5.87
N THR A 143 -17.41 5.78 -6.91
CA THR A 143 -18.25 4.64 -7.32
C THR A 143 -17.71 3.29 -6.86
N GLY A 144 -16.43 3.21 -6.45
CA GLY A 144 -15.73 1.97 -6.14
C GLY A 144 -15.48 1.07 -7.36
N LYS A 145 -15.57 1.61 -8.59
CA LYS A 145 -15.41 0.84 -9.83
C LYS A 145 -14.02 0.99 -10.41
N ILE A 146 -13.50 -0.09 -10.96
CA ILE A 146 -12.32 -0.03 -11.81
C ILE A 146 -12.71 0.63 -13.14
N VAL A 147 -12.06 1.75 -13.45
CA VAL A 147 -12.31 2.54 -14.67
C VAL A 147 -11.22 2.39 -15.72
N LYS A 148 -10.05 1.91 -15.31
CA LYS A 148 -8.92 1.61 -16.21
C LYS A 148 -8.13 0.42 -15.68
N THR A 149 -7.69 -0.43 -16.59
CA THR A 149 -6.75 -1.52 -16.30
C THR A 149 -5.59 -1.43 -17.27
N ILE A 150 -4.39 -1.59 -16.77
CA ILE A 150 -3.14 -1.65 -17.54
C ILE A 150 -2.52 -3.01 -17.26
N ASP A 151 -2.45 -3.86 -18.28
CA ASP A 151 -1.66 -5.09 -18.27
C ASP A 151 -0.25 -4.73 -18.75
N LEU A 152 0.74 -4.91 -17.90
CA LEU A 152 2.12 -4.53 -18.26
C LEU A 152 2.67 -5.35 -19.43
N LYS A 153 2.15 -6.55 -19.67
CA LYS A 153 2.52 -7.37 -20.84
C LYS A 153 2.09 -6.77 -22.19
N ASP A 154 1.12 -5.86 -22.18
CA ASP A 154 0.70 -5.19 -23.40
C ASP A 154 1.66 -4.04 -23.82
N ILE A 155 2.52 -3.59 -22.88
CA ILE A 155 3.42 -2.44 -23.08
C ILE A 155 4.90 -2.75 -22.87
N LEU A 156 5.23 -3.79 -22.12
CA LEU A 156 6.60 -4.18 -21.80
C LEU A 156 6.91 -5.58 -22.33
N ASN A 157 8.16 -5.79 -22.71
CA ASN A 157 8.63 -7.11 -23.09
C ASN A 157 9.11 -7.84 -21.82
N MET A 158 8.49 -8.98 -21.49
CA MET A 158 8.84 -9.80 -20.32
C MET A 158 10.31 -10.28 -20.33
N GLU A 159 10.92 -10.38 -21.50
CA GLU A 159 12.30 -10.86 -21.67
C GLU A 159 13.37 -9.78 -21.41
N ASP A 160 12.97 -8.52 -21.31
CA ASP A 160 13.91 -7.41 -21.10
C ASP A 160 14.22 -7.25 -19.60
N GLY A 161 15.46 -6.91 -19.27
CA GLY A 161 15.90 -6.53 -17.91
C GLY A 161 15.82 -7.62 -16.84
N LYS A 162 15.85 -8.90 -17.22
CA LYS A 162 15.76 -10.02 -16.26
C LYS A 162 16.84 -9.95 -15.18
N SER A 163 16.41 -9.83 -13.91
CA SER A 163 17.28 -10.01 -12.77
C SER A 163 17.61 -11.49 -12.53
N GLU A 164 18.52 -11.76 -11.62
CA GLU A 164 18.84 -13.14 -11.18
C GLU A 164 17.66 -13.84 -10.48
N ASN A 165 16.69 -13.07 -9.99
CA ASN A 165 15.47 -13.57 -9.33
C ASN A 165 14.27 -13.69 -10.28
N TRP A 166 14.44 -13.40 -11.55
CA TRP A 166 13.37 -13.42 -12.54
C TRP A 166 12.77 -14.82 -12.72
N VAL A 167 11.45 -14.88 -12.72
CA VAL A 167 10.69 -16.09 -13.07
C VAL A 167 9.49 -15.67 -13.93
N GLU A 168 9.13 -16.47 -14.93
CA GLU A 168 8.07 -16.14 -15.88
C GLU A 168 6.71 -15.86 -15.20
N TYR A 169 6.38 -16.62 -14.19
CA TYR A 169 5.13 -16.45 -13.44
C TYR A 169 5.02 -15.11 -12.74
N ASP A 170 6.14 -14.58 -12.23
CA ASP A 170 6.27 -13.32 -11.48
C ASP A 170 7.38 -12.47 -12.12
N TRP A 171 7.17 -12.17 -13.39
CA TRP A 171 8.21 -11.61 -14.25
C TRP A 171 8.56 -10.15 -13.95
N PHE A 172 7.57 -9.35 -13.54
CA PHE A 172 7.76 -7.93 -13.25
C PHE A 172 7.92 -7.67 -11.76
N HIS A 173 7.06 -8.25 -10.94
CA HIS A 173 6.99 -8.07 -9.50
C HIS A 173 6.90 -6.60 -9.11
N ASN A 174 5.76 -5.97 -9.42
CA ASN A 174 5.54 -4.54 -9.18
C ASN A 174 5.43 -4.23 -7.69
N ASN A 175 6.37 -3.45 -7.16
CA ASN A 175 6.42 -3.07 -5.74
C ASN A 175 5.94 -1.66 -5.46
N SER A 176 5.80 -0.80 -6.46
CA SER A 176 5.27 0.54 -6.24
C SER A 176 4.64 1.14 -7.49
N VAL A 177 3.67 2.03 -7.24
CA VAL A 177 3.02 2.84 -8.26
C VAL A 177 3.04 4.30 -7.83
N TRP A 178 3.40 5.18 -8.76
CA TRP A 178 3.39 6.62 -8.56
C TRP A 178 2.94 7.34 -9.84
N TYR A 179 2.09 8.35 -9.70
CA TYR A 179 1.58 9.11 -10.82
C TYR A 179 2.18 10.51 -10.84
N ASP A 180 2.69 10.93 -11.98
CA ASP A 180 3.13 12.29 -12.25
C ASP A 180 2.09 13.04 -13.09
N GLU A 181 1.39 13.98 -12.46
CA GLU A 181 0.39 14.80 -13.11
C GLU A 181 0.98 15.67 -14.24
N LYS A 182 2.22 16.14 -14.10
CA LYS A 182 2.85 17.04 -15.07
C LYS A 182 3.12 16.37 -16.40
N THR A 183 3.48 15.10 -16.36
CA THR A 183 3.81 14.31 -17.54
C THR A 183 2.69 13.35 -17.93
N ASN A 184 1.65 13.23 -17.09
CA ASN A 184 0.57 12.25 -17.21
C ASN A 184 1.12 10.84 -17.39
N SER A 185 2.06 10.46 -16.53
CA SER A 185 2.76 9.19 -16.61
C SER A 185 2.74 8.45 -15.28
N ILE A 186 2.96 7.14 -15.34
CA ILE A 186 3.02 6.25 -14.18
C ILE A 186 4.45 5.74 -14.05
N THR A 187 5.02 5.90 -12.86
CA THR A 187 6.32 5.32 -12.51
C THR A 187 6.11 4.07 -11.68
N LEU A 188 6.73 2.99 -12.06
CA LEU A 188 6.61 1.64 -11.49
C LEU A 188 7.98 1.13 -11.07
N SER A 189 8.01 0.29 -10.02
CA SER A 189 9.20 -0.43 -9.59
C SER A 189 9.06 -1.92 -9.87
N GLY A 190 9.78 -2.43 -10.87
CA GLY A 190 9.84 -3.85 -11.22
C GLY A 190 11.00 -4.54 -10.52
N ARG A 191 10.72 -5.29 -9.46
CA ARG A 191 11.76 -5.98 -8.68
C ARG A 191 12.51 -7.02 -9.51
N HIS A 192 11.80 -7.82 -10.31
CA HIS A 192 12.41 -8.89 -11.10
C HIS A 192 13.00 -8.39 -12.43
N GLN A 193 12.82 -7.12 -12.73
CA GLN A 193 13.47 -6.44 -13.86
C GLN A 193 14.66 -5.57 -13.39
N ASP A 194 14.92 -5.48 -12.08
CA ASP A 194 15.92 -4.56 -11.49
C ASP A 194 15.78 -3.13 -12.02
N ALA A 195 14.56 -2.66 -12.23
CA ALA A 195 14.29 -1.42 -12.93
C ALA A 195 13.18 -0.57 -12.29
N VAL A 196 13.32 0.75 -12.46
CA VAL A 196 12.23 1.71 -12.31
C VAL A 196 11.83 2.16 -13.71
N ILE A 197 10.56 2.03 -14.05
CA ILE A 197 10.03 2.26 -15.39
C ILE A 197 8.98 3.35 -15.32
N ASN A 198 9.01 4.24 -16.34
CA ASN A 198 7.97 5.26 -16.53
C ASN A 198 7.20 4.95 -17.82
N ILE A 199 5.86 4.93 -17.74
CA ILE A 199 4.94 4.61 -18.85
C ILE A 199 3.89 5.69 -19.04
#